data_ebb5a75a6213be43413a6006a379b1a7
#
_entry.id   ebb5a75a6213be43413a6006a379b1a7
#
_cell.length_a   1.000
_cell.length_b   1.000
_cell.length_c   1.000
_cell.angle_alpha   90.00
_cell.angle_beta   90.00
_cell.angle_gamma   90.00
#
_symmetry.space_group_name_H-M   'P 1'
#
loop_
_entity.id
_entity.type
_entity.pdbx_description
1 polymer ?
#
loop_
_entity_poly.entity_id
_entity_poly.type
_entity_poly.pdbx_seq_one_letter_code
_entity_poly.pdbx_strand_id
1 'polypeptide(L)'
;MKRILIVLILIATVLAACAPSVETVTGGHPYIAYFGRTDRSDSLHPKQWAAGGYFNVRFKGNYCVINISDEHYSDRRANMLEVAVDLIDGTEVVITKDSVTNIVLGNPPQAILDTLKGNVVRCFENLPQYEYNVTICRNTETAMGYTQVNWVSAPKILPCKPFPVYGTIEFIGNSITCGAEADTTLMPGSQYQWGDWHRAYYGYGPQTARNLGSAWSLVSVSGIGLIHSCCDMEVTMPQVYDKYVLRYNQKPYKDALGTYLFCICLGQNDGIQDSTAFCDAYVDFVKKVVDFNMNGDMVTNWHVFLLTSPMADEPLREWQKKMLSAIEQRLQEVWHDRIHKYFFSRSWNSGGASHPSVEEHEQIANELTNFIQSILKK
;
A
#
# COMPACT_ATOMS: atom_id res chain seq x y z
N MET A 1 -49.12 -29.66 32.06
CA MET A 1 -48.07 -28.59 32.30
C MET A 1 -46.67 -29.05 32.00
N LYS A 2 -46.16 -30.19 32.47
CA LYS A 2 -44.76 -30.65 32.19
C LYS A 2 -44.43 -30.85 30.68
N ARG A 3 -45.38 -31.33 29.85
CA ARG A 3 -45.13 -31.53 28.41
C ARG A 3 -45.02 -30.20 27.63
N ILE A 4 -45.78 -29.17 28.01
CA ILE A 4 -45.72 -27.83 27.38
C ILE A 4 -44.40 -27.15 27.74
N LEU A 5 -43.87 -27.33 28.96
CA LEU A 5 -42.63 -26.76 29.38
C LEU A 5 -41.42 -27.35 28.63
N ILE A 6 -41.44 -28.68 28.36
CA ILE A 6 -40.36 -29.35 27.60
C ILE A 6 -40.37 -28.88 26.12
N VAL A 7 -41.53 -28.67 25.50
CA VAL A 7 -41.63 -28.15 24.13
C VAL A 7 -41.13 -26.71 24.04
N LEU A 8 -41.45 -25.86 25.02
CA LEU A 8 -40.95 -24.49 25.08
C LEU A 8 -39.44 -24.41 25.28
N ILE A 9 -38.86 -25.30 26.09
CA ILE A 9 -37.40 -25.39 26.28
C ILE A 9 -36.71 -25.89 25.00
N LEU A 10 -37.29 -26.88 24.31
CA LEU A 10 -36.75 -27.35 23.03
C LEU A 10 -36.84 -26.29 21.92
N ILE A 11 -37.93 -25.53 21.85
CA ILE A 11 -38.05 -24.41 20.90
C ILE A 11 -37.06 -23.31 21.22
N ALA A 12 -36.85 -22.98 22.49
CA ALA A 12 -35.88 -21.99 22.91
C ALA A 12 -34.41 -22.42 22.60
N THR A 13 -34.09 -23.70 22.78
CA THR A 13 -32.78 -24.24 22.42
C THR A 13 -32.56 -24.34 20.92
N VAL A 14 -33.57 -24.62 20.13
CA VAL A 14 -33.50 -24.62 18.65
C VAL A 14 -33.39 -23.20 18.11
N LEU A 15 -34.05 -22.22 18.70
CA LEU A 15 -33.94 -20.81 18.31
C LEU A 15 -32.57 -20.22 18.71
N ALA A 16 -32.01 -20.64 19.83
CA ALA A 16 -30.64 -20.24 20.23
C ALA A 16 -29.56 -20.86 19.31
N ALA A 17 -29.81 -22.05 18.75
CA ALA A 17 -28.89 -22.69 17.80
C ALA A 17 -28.93 -22.08 16.40
N CYS A 18 -29.90 -21.18 16.10
CA CYS A 18 -30.07 -20.51 14.81
C CYS A 18 -29.63 -19.01 14.86
N ALA A 19 -29.05 -18.53 15.95
CA ALA A 19 -28.46 -17.20 15.94
C ALA A 19 -27.24 -17.22 14.99
N PRO A 20 -27.18 -16.30 14.00
CA PRO A 20 -26.03 -16.26 13.11
C PRO A 20 -24.76 -16.07 13.96
N SER A 21 -23.78 -16.98 13.77
CA SER A 21 -22.49 -16.85 14.43
C SER A 21 -21.85 -15.53 14.00
N VAL A 22 -21.36 -14.76 14.96
CA VAL A 22 -20.60 -13.54 14.72
C VAL A 22 -19.22 -13.75 15.33
N GLU A 23 -18.20 -13.64 14.51
CA GLU A 23 -16.81 -13.66 14.95
C GLU A 23 -16.26 -12.24 14.95
N THR A 24 -15.62 -11.85 16.05
CA THR A 24 -14.91 -10.57 16.14
C THR A 24 -13.49 -10.83 16.59
N VAL A 25 -12.53 -10.29 15.85
CA VAL A 25 -11.10 -10.44 16.12
C VAL A 25 -10.43 -9.06 16.17
N THR A 26 -9.33 -8.95 16.91
CA THR A 26 -8.50 -7.72 16.93
C THR A 26 -7.77 -7.54 15.61
N GLY A 27 -7.31 -6.31 15.32
CA GLY A 27 -6.50 -6.01 14.13
C GLY A 27 -5.25 -6.87 14.00
N GLY A 28 -4.66 -7.28 15.12
CA GLY A 28 -3.48 -8.14 15.14
C GLY A 28 -3.75 -9.64 15.00
N HIS A 29 -4.98 -10.06 14.77
CA HIS A 29 -5.31 -11.48 14.62
C HIS A 29 -4.58 -12.11 13.41
N PRO A 30 -4.06 -13.36 13.52
CA PRO A 30 -3.28 -14.00 12.44
C PRO A 30 -4.00 -14.16 11.11
N TYR A 31 -5.33 -14.08 11.09
CA TYR A 31 -6.14 -14.15 9.87
C TYR A 31 -6.22 -12.82 9.12
N ILE A 32 -5.71 -11.72 9.69
CA ILE A 32 -5.58 -10.44 9.01
C ILE A 32 -4.14 -10.32 8.49
N ALA A 33 -3.97 -10.29 7.18
CA ALA A 33 -2.67 -10.20 6.56
C ALA A 33 -2.34 -8.74 6.21
N TYR A 34 -1.22 -8.23 6.72
CA TYR A 34 -0.72 -6.90 6.46
C TYR A 34 0.44 -6.94 5.46
N PHE A 35 0.47 -5.98 4.57
CA PHE A 35 1.48 -5.80 3.54
C PHE A 35 1.99 -4.35 3.54
N GLY A 36 3.27 -4.20 3.18
CA GLY A 36 3.98 -2.95 3.41
C GLY A 36 4.46 -2.81 4.86
N ARG A 37 5.13 -1.70 5.17
CA ARG A 37 5.72 -1.46 6.49
C ARG A 37 4.65 -1.32 7.56
N THR A 38 4.60 -2.29 8.45
CA THR A 38 3.58 -2.38 9.49
C THR A 38 4.25 -2.44 10.87
N ASP A 39 3.96 -1.47 11.73
CA ASP A 39 4.40 -1.49 13.12
C ASP A 39 3.50 -2.41 13.95
N ARG A 40 4.07 -3.48 14.46
CA ARG A 40 3.41 -4.50 15.30
C ARG A 40 3.87 -4.41 16.76
N SER A 41 4.40 -3.27 17.22
CA SER A 41 4.79 -3.10 18.62
C SER A 41 3.61 -3.23 19.58
N ASP A 42 2.41 -2.82 19.16
CA ASP A 42 1.15 -3.29 19.70
C ASP A 42 0.67 -4.46 18.85
N SER A 43 0.80 -5.68 19.39
CA SER A 43 0.42 -6.89 18.66
C SER A 43 -1.08 -7.02 18.40
N LEU A 44 -1.93 -6.27 19.11
CA LEU A 44 -3.38 -6.28 18.93
C LEU A 44 -3.83 -5.25 17.91
N HIS A 45 -3.08 -4.15 17.73
CA HIS A 45 -3.46 -3.00 16.92
C HIS A 45 -2.31 -2.53 16.02
N PRO A 46 -1.98 -3.27 14.96
CA PRO A 46 -0.94 -2.91 14.01
C PRO A 46 -1.21 -1.56 13.33
N LYS A 47 -0.14 -0.81 13.04
CA LYS A 47 -0.18 0.54 12.46
C LYS A 47 0.59 0.62 11.15
N GLN A 48 0.07 1.40 10.20
CA GLN A 48 0.71 1.68 8.91
C GLN A 48 0.70 3.17 8.61
N TRP A 49 1.86 3.71 8.18
CA TRP A 49 2.04 5.13 7.81
C TRP A 49 2.22 5.32 6.30
N ALA A 50 2.87 4.38 5.63
CA ALA A 50 3.25 4.53 4.23
C ALA A 50 2.04 4.54 3.30
N ALA A 51 2.11 5.32 2.22
CA ALA A 51 1.20 5.20 1.10
C ALA A 51 1.18 3.75 0.58
N GLY A 52 0.04 3.28 0.11
CA GLY A 52 -0.09 1.91 -0.41
C GLY A 52 0.07 0.81 0.64
N GLY A 53 0.26 1.12 1.93
CA GLY A 53 0.17 0.12 2.99
C GLY A 53 -1.25 -0.46 3.04
N TYR A 54 -1.37 -1.78 3.09
CA TYR A 54 -2.69 -2.41 3.04
C TYR A 54 -2.77 -3.65 3.91
N PHE A 55 -4.00 -4.07 4.16
CA PHE A 55 -4.29 -5.34 4.80
C PHE A 55 -5.44 -6.06 4.11
N ASN A 56 -5.43 -7.36 4.22
CA ASN A 56 -6.47 -8.24 3.68
C ASN A 56 -7.27 -8.88 4.81
N VAL A 57 -8.60 -8.90 4.62
CA VAL A 57 -9.55 -9.61 5.44
C VAL A 57 -10.27 -10.62 4.57
N ARG A 58 -10.24 -11.90 4.95
CA ARG A 58 -11.04 -12.93 4.29
C ARG A 58 -12.18 -13.39 5.20
N PHE A 59 -13.39 -13.38 4.68
CA PHE A 59 -14.56 -13.78 5.44
C PHE A 59 -15.57 -14.57 4.61
N LYS A 60 -16.44 -15.29 5.30
CA LYS A 60 -17.59 -15.96 4.72
C LYS A 60 -18.86 -15.40 5.35
N GLY A 61 -19.77 -14.94 4.50
CA GLY A 61 -21.03 -14.34 4.93
C GLY A 61 -21.46 -13.23 3.99
N ASN A 62 -22.49 -12.49 4.38
CA ASN A 62 -23.06 -11.38 3.62
C ASN A 62 -22.76 -10.00 4.20
N TYR A 63 -21.86 -9.93 5.18
CA TYR A 63 -21.36 -8.66 5.72
C TYR A 63 -19.97 -8.81 6.37
N CYS A 64 -19.28 -7.71 6.44
CA CYS A 64 -18.10 -7.54 7.26
C CYS A 64 -18.05 -6.11 7.81
N VAL A 65 -17.67 -5.94 9.07
CA VAL A 65 -17.46 -4.65 9.70
C VAL A 65 -16.00 -4.54 10.12
N ILE A 66 -15.33 -3.47 9.69
CA ILE A 66 -13.93 -3.19 9.98
C ILE A 66 -13.86 -1.86 10.72
N ASN A 67 -13.31 -1.88 11.92
CA ASN A 67 -13.20 -0.71 12.77
C ASN A 67 -11.76 -0.19 12.73
N ILE A 68 -11.60 1.06 12.29
CA ILE A 68 -10.31 1.71 12.04
C ILE A 68 -10.25 3.04 12.77
N SER A 69 -9.10 3.34 13.34
CA SER A 69 -8.73 4.67 13.81
C SER A 69 -7.47 5.16 13.11
N ASP A 70 -7.26 6.47 13.12
CA ASP A 70 -6.05 7.09 12.61
C ASP A 70 -5.43 8.07 13.62
N GLU A 71 -4.15 8.41 13.40
CA GLU A 71 -3.45 9.37 14.21
C GLU A 71 -3.88 10.81 13.89
N HIS A 72 -4.25 11.04 12.65
CA HIS A 72 -4.58 12.34 12.13
C HIS A 72 -3.59 13.44 12.52
N TYR A 73 -2.37 13.28 12.05
CA TYR A 73 -1.22 14.10 12.43
C TYR A 73 -1.37 15.61 12.09
N SER A 74 -2.26 15.96 11.15
CA SER A 74 -2.49 17.34 10.73
C SER A 74 -3.97 17.69 10.88
N ASP A 75 -4.27 18.84 11.49
CA ASP A 75 -5.63 19.35 11.69
C ASP A 75 -6.45 19.54 10.40
N ARG A 76 -5.85 19.36 9.26
CA ARG A 76 -6.44 19.72 7.98
C ARG A 76 -6.73 18.56 7.04
N ARG A 77 -6.38 17.29 7.41
CA ARG A 77 -6.37 16.20 6.44
C ARG A 77 -6.86 14.89 7.03
N ALA A 78 -7.82 14.27 6.35
CA ALA A 78 -8.26 12.92 6.63
C ALA A 78 -7.37 11.90 5.91
N ASN A 79 -7.24 10.71 6.49
CA ASN A 79 -6.69 9.60 5.72
C ASN A 79 -7.73 9.07 4.74
N MET A 80 -7.28 8.66 3.57
CA MET A 80 -8.09 8.12 2.50
C MET A 80 -7.75 6.64 2.33
N LEU A 81 -8.76 5.79 2.31
CA LEU A 81 -8.60 4.35 2.09
C LEU A 81 -9.33 3.92 0.82
N GLU A 82 -8.73 3.00 0.11
CA GLU A 82 -9.38 2.24 -0.93
C GLU A 82 -9.85 0.91 -0.37
N VAL A 83 -11.11 0.57 -0.57
CA VAL A 83 -11.72 -0.71 -0.18
C VAL A 83 -12.08 -1.47 -1.42
N ALA A 84 -11.39 -2.56 -1.69
CA ALA A 84 -11.62 -3.42 -2.84
C ALA A 84 -12.06 -4.81 -2.38
N VAL A 85 -13.05 -5.38 -3.07
CA VAL A 85 -13.58 -6.71 -2.77
C VAL A 85 -13.35 -7.62 -3.97
N ASP A 86 -12.43 -8.56 -3.88
CA ASP A 86 -12.06 -9.54 -4.94
C ASP A 86 -12.38 -9.01 -6.36
N LEU A 87 -12.44 -9.21 -7.36
CA LEU A 87 -12.69 -8.75 -8.73
C LEU A 87 -13.59 -7.49 -8.89
N ILE A 88 -13.97 -6.81 -7.78
CA ILE A 88 -14.77 -5.58 -7.82
C ILE A 88 -13.82 -4.40 -7.57
N ASP A 89 -13.94 -3.35 -8.39
CA ASP A 89 -13.19 -2.09 -8.25
C ASP A 89 -13.37 -1.48 -6.86
N GLY A 90 -12.37 -0.74 -6.44
CA GLY A 90 -12.33 -0.13 -5.12
C GLY A 90 -13.37 0.98 -4.93
N THR A 91 -13.72 1.22 -3.69
CA THR A 91 -14.50 2.37 -3.24
C THR A 91 -13.70 3.14 -2.22
N GLU A 92 -13.53 4.45 -2.47
CA GLU A 92 -12.81 5.31 -1.57
C GLU A 92 -13.59 5.58 -0.29
N VAL A 93 -12.89 5.51 0.85
CA VAL A 93 -13.43 5.77 2.17
C VAL A 93 -12.58 6.83 2.87
N VAL A 94 -13.20 7.91 3.31
CA VAL A 94 -12.56 8.97 4.09
C VAL A 94 -12.62 8.63 5.56
N ILE A 95 -11.47 8.63 6.24
CA ILE A 95 -11.38 8.51 7.70
C ILE A 95 -11.31 9.91 8.30
N THR A 96 -12.37 10.33 8.98
CA THR A 96 -12.44 11.67 9.56
C THR A 96 -11.78 11.76 10.95
N LYS A 97 -11.26 12.95 11.26
CA LYS A 97 -10.37 13.29 12.38
C LYS A 97 -10.83 12.81 13.77
N ASP A 98 -12.06 12.97 14.10
CA ASP A 98 -12.52 12.84 15.51
C ASP A 98 -13.18 11.51 15.79
N SER A 99 -13.01 10.54 14.91
CA SER A 99 -13.83 9.34 15.02
C SER A 99 -13.12 8.09 14.56
N VAL A 100 -13.31 7.08 15.36
CA VAL A 100 -13.22 5.72 14.89
C VAL A 100 -14.19 5.57 13.72
N THR A 101 -13.72 5.13 12.58
CA THR A 101 -14.52 4.87 11.39
C THR A 101 -14.81 3.38 11.29
N ASN A 102 -16.09 3.06 11.08
CA ASN A 102 -16.54 1.70 10.80
C ASN A 102 -16.81 1.57 9.30
N ILE A 103 -16.01 0.75 8.62
CA ILE A 103 -16.26 0.36 7.23
C ILE A 103 -17.20 -0.84 7.26
N VAL A 104 -18.39 -0.65 6.72
CA VAL A 104 -19.45 -1.67 6.72
C VAL A 104 -19.67 -2.17 5.29
N LEU A 105 -19.30 -3.42 5.05
CA LEU A 105 -19.58 -4.13 3.80
C LEU A 105 -20.83 -4.99 3.97
N GLY A 106 -21.71 -4.97 2.98
CA GLY A 106 -22.95 -5.74 3.00
C GLY A 106 -23.97 -5.22 4.02
N ASN A 107 -24.84 -6.12 4.47
CA ASN A 107 -25.95 -5.81 5.37
C ASN A 107 -25.83 -6.58 6.70
N PRO A 108 -25.07 -6.07 7.68
CA PRO A 108 -25.05 -6.66 9.02
C PRO A 108 -26.41 -6.51 9.71
N PRO A 109 -26.74 -7.40 10.65
CA PRO A 109 -27.93 -7.27 11.49
C PRO A 109 -27.95 -5.90 12.20
N GLN A 110 -29.17 -5.32 12.39
CA GLN A 110 -29.33 -4.02 13.05
C GLN A 110 -28.69 -4.00 14.44
N ALA A 111 -28.77 -5.10 15.19
CA ALA A 111 -28.15 -5.23 16.50
C ALA A 111 -26.61 -5.01 16.49
N ILE A 112 -25.92 -5.30 15.38
CA ILE A 112 -24.50 -4.99 15.23
C ILE A 112 -24.33 -3.50 14.94
N LEU A 113 -25.12 -2.95 14.01
CA LEU A 113 -25.07 -1.52 13.67
C LEU A 113 -25.31 -0.63 14.89
N ASP A 114 -26.21 -1.00 15.77
CA ASP A 114 -26.54 -0.27 17.00
C ASP A 114 -25.39 -0.23 18.01
N THR A 115 -24.41 -1.11 17.88
CA THR A 115 -23.20 -1.12 18.74
C THR A 115 -22.09 -0.23 18.22
N LEU A 116 -22.14 0.21 16.96
CA LEU A 116 -21.09 0.96 16.32
C LEU A 116 -21.03 2.40 16.87
N LYS A 117 -19.82 2.82 17.24
CA LYS A 117 -19.53 4.21 17.66
C LYS A 117 -18.65 4.87 16.62
N GLY A 118 -18.82 6.19 16.44
CA GLY A 118 -18.09 6.96 15.45
C GLY A 118 -18.74 6.92 14.07
N ASN A 119 -17.98 7.24 13.04
CA ASN A 119 -18.47 7.26 11.67
C ASN A 119 -18.78 5.87 11.15
N VAL A 120 -19.83 5.75 10.35
CA VAL A 120 -20.19 4.52 9.64
C VAL A 120 -20.20 4.82 8.15
N VAL A 121 -19.27 4.21 7.43
CA VAL A 121 -19.19 4.27 5.98
C VAL A 121 -19.63 2.93 5.40
N ARG A 122 -20.66 2.94 4.58
CA ARG A 122 -21.20 1.74 3.93
C ARG A 122 -20.66 1.63 2.51
N CYS A 123 -20.20 0.44 2.16
CA CYS A 123 -19.77 0.11 0.81
C CYS A 123 -20.19 -1.33 0.47
N PHE A 124 -20.38 -1.60 -0.83
CA PHE A 124 -20.79 -2.93 -1.32
C PHE A 124 -22.03 -3.50 -0.60
N GLU A 125 -23.09 -2.70 -0.51
CA GLU A 125 -24.28 -3.02 0.29
C GLU A 125 -24.97 -4.36 -0.06
N ASN A 126 -24.83 -4.84 -1.29
CA ASN A 126 -25.45 -6.07 -1.76
C ASN A 126 -24.45 -7.21 -1.89
N LEU A 127 -23.91 -7.67 -0.77
CA LEU A 127 -23.06 -8.87 -0.76
C LEU A 127 -23.91 -10.13 -0.56
N PRO A 128 -24.00 -11.05 -1.55
CA PRO A 128 -24.52 -12.40 -1.34
C PRO A 128 -23.73 -13.16 -0.27
N GLN A 129 -24.25 -14.29 0.18
CA GLN A 129 -23.59 -15.08 1.22
C GLN A 129 -22.52 -16.00 0.63
N TYR A 130 -21.35 -15.44 0.32
CA TYR A 130 -20.18 -16.14 -0.23
C TYR A 130 -18.92 -15.94 0.62
N GLU A 131 -17.79 -16.40 0.10
CA GLU A 131 -16.46 -16.09 0.62
C GLU A 131 -15.90 -14.90 -0.15
N TYR A 132 -15.41 -13.90 0.61
CA TYR A 132 -14.84 -12.67 0.08
C TYR A 132 -13.42 -12.48 0.60
N ASN A 133 -12.58 -11.90 -0.21
CA ASN A 133 -11.32 -11.32 0.21
C ASN A 133 -11.39 -9.81 0.00
N VAL A 134 -11.22 -9.06 1.06
CA VAL A 134 -11.28 -7.59 1.05
C VAL A 134 -9.88 -7.04 1.24
N THR A 135 -9.48 -6.15 0.36
CA THR A 135 -8.25 -5.37 0.47
C THR A 135 -8.60 -3.97 0.91
N ILE A 136 -8.00 -3.51 2.00
CA ILE A 136 -8.09 -2.14 2.46
C ILE A 136 -6.72 -1.52 2.32
N CYS A 137 -6.57 -0.59 1.38
CA CYS A 137 -5.31 0.07 1.02
C CYS A 137 -5.35 1.55 1.39
N ARG A 138 -4.29 2.04 2.02
CA ARG A 138 -4.12 3.43 2.35
C ARG A 138 -3.70 4.21 1.09
N ASN A 139 -4.48 5.21 0.69
CA ASN A 139 -4.18 6.08 -0.45
C ASN A 139 -3.25 7.24 -0.05
N THR A 140 -3.36 7.74 1.18
CA THR A 140 -2.58 8.86 1.71
C THR A 140 -1.20 8.43 2.21
N GLU A 141 -0.27 9.37 2.26
CA GLU A 141 1.11 9.10 2.67
C GLU A 141 1.42 9.48 4.13
N THR A 142 2.64 9.20 4.57
CA THR A 142 3.14 9.34 5.95
C THR A 142 2.82 10.67 6.62
N ALA A 143 2.72 11.76 5.86
CA ALA A 143 2.41 13.09 6.40
C ALA A 143 1.03 13.20 7.05
N MET A 144 0.14 12.22 6.78
CA MET A 144 -1.23 12.19 7.32
C MET A 144 -1.36 11.41 8.63
N GLY A 145 -0.27 10.92 9.22
CA GLY A 145 -0.30 10.05 10.39
C GLY A 145 -0.47 8.57 10.02
N TYR A 146 -0.76 7.70 11.01
CA TYR A 146 -1.00 6.27 10.77
C TYR A 146 -2.48 5.93 10.62
N THR A 147 -2.74 4.75 10.05
CA THR A 147 -4.01 4.05 10.18
C THR A 147 -3.82 2.79 11.03
N GLN A 148 -4.81 2.46 11.87
CA GLN A 148 -4.79 1.34 12.80
C GLN A 148 -6.08 0.55 12.72
N VAL A 149 -6.00 -0.75 12.54
CA VAL A 149 -7.17 -1.63 12.64
C VAL A 149 -7.39 -2.00 14.09
N ASN A 150 -8.55 -1.68 14.63
CA ASN A 150 -8.90 -2.02 16.01
C ASN A 150 -9.49 -3.43 16.08
N TRP A 151 -10.49 -3.71 15.24
CA TRP A 151 -11.12 -5.02 15.17
C TRP A 151 -11.85 -5.23 13.82
N VAL A 152 -12.12 -6.48 13.52
CA VAL A 152 -12.91 -6.94 12.37
C VAL A 152 -14.00 -7.88 12.87
N SER A 153 -15.23 -7.74 12.36
CA SER A 153 -16.38 -8.58 12.71
C SER A 153 -17.10 -9.06 11.45
N ALA A 154 -17.36 -10.34 11.37
CA ALA A 154 -18.10 -10.97 10.27
C ALA A 154 -18.83 -12.24 10.75
N PRO A 155 -19.74 -12.84 9.97
CA PRO A 155 -20.34 -14.13 10.32
C PRO A 155 -19.29 -15.23 10.53
N LYS A 156 -18.22 -15.23 9.70
CA LYS A 156 -17.06 -16.10 9.87
C LYS A 156 -15.81 -15.44 9.26
N ILE A 157 -14.74 -15.33 10.03
CA ILE A 157 -13.45 -14.86 9.56
C ILE A 157 -12.59 -16.05 9.16
N LEU A 158 -11.91 -15.94 8.02
CA LEU A 158 -11.14 -17.02 7.41
C LEU A 158 -9.66 -16.64 7.34
N PRO A 159 -8.74 -17.62 7.37
CA PRO A 159 -7.34 -17.37 7.07
C PRO A 159 -7.17 -16.71 5.71
N CYS A 160 -6.28 -15.75 5.59
CA CYS A 160 -5.94 -15.15 4.29
C CYS A 160 -5.40 -16.21 3.32
N LYS A 161 -5.54 -15.96 2.02
CA LYS A 161 -4.96 -16.83 0.99
C LYS A 161 -3.44 -16.91 1.16
N PRO A 162 -2.81 -18.02 0.72
CA PRO A 162 -1.35 -18.14 0.73
C PRO A 162 -0.67 -16.97 0.02
N PHE A 163 0.58 -16.71 0.42
CA PHE A 163 1.39 -15.65 -0.17
C PHE A 163 1.47 -15.74 -1.70
N PRO A 164 1.58 -14.58 -2.38
CA PRO A 164 1.72 -14.52 -3.84
C PRO A 164 2.95 -15.27 -4.35
N VAL A 165 2.90 -15.68 -5.61
CA VAL A 165 3.93 -16.50 -6.28
C VAL A 165 5.33 -15.86 -6.25
N TYR A 166 5.42 -14.54 -6.39
CA TYR A 166 6.69 -13.79 -6.39
C TYR A 166 6.93 -13.01 -5.08
N GLY A 167 6.26 -13.37 -3.98
CA GLY A 167 6.40 -12.63 -2.73
C GLY A 167 5.94 -11.18 -2.84
N THR A 168 6.67 -10.29 -2.17
CA THR A 168 6.41 -8.83 -2.19
C THR A 168 7.34 -8.15 -3.18
N ILE A 169 6.81 -7.21 -3.98
CA ILE A 169 7.59 -6.26 -4.77
C ILE A 169 7.70 -4.96 -3.98
N GLU A 170 8.90 -4.49 -3.71
CA GLU A 170 9.12 -3.20 -3.06
C GLU A 170 9.35 -2.12 -4.12
N PHE A 171 8.51 -1.07 -4.09
CA PHE A 171 8.64 0.11 -4.94
C PHE A 171 9.16 1.26 -4.11
N ILE A 172 10.37 1.70 -4.43
CA ILE A 172 11.10 2.74 -3.71
C ILE A 172 11.10 4.01 -4.57
N GLY A 173 10.59 5.12 -4.03
CA GLY A 173 10.49 6.34 -4.82
C GLY A 173 9.92 7.55 -4.09
N ASN A 174 9.31 8.42 -4.85
CA ASN A 174 8.82 9.73 -4.42
C ASN A 174 7.28 9.85 -4.59
N SER A 175 6.78 11.07 -4.85
CA SER A 175 5.36 11.35 -5.06
C SER A 175 4.71 10.48 -6.15
N ILE A 176 5.43 10.21 -7.24
CA ILE A 176 4.92 9.36 -8.32
C ILE A 176 4.65 7.93 -7.80
N THR A 177 5.54 7.41 -6.99
CA THR A 177 5.38 6.08 -6.37
C THR A 177 4.30 6.08 -5.29
N CYS A 178 4.06 7.22 -4.60
CA CYS A 178 2.92 7.40 -3.70
C CYS A 178 1.57 7.40 -4.42
N GLY A 179 1.52 7.59 -5.75
CA GLY A 179 0.29 7.89 -6.47
C GLY A 179 -0.27 9.26 -6.09
N ALA A 180 0.64 10.22 -5.80
CA ALA A 180 0.26 11.57 -5.42
C ALA A 180 -0.46 12.29 -6.54
N GLU A 181 -1.55 13.01 -6.18
CA GLU A 181 -2.32 13.85 -7.11
C GLU A 181 -2.82 13.15 -8.39
N ALA A 182 -2.96 11.83 -8.34
CA ALA A 182 -3.36 11.04 -9.50
C ALA A 182 -4.84 11.17 -9.86
N ASP A 183 -5.71 11.62 -8.92
CA ASP A 183 -7.14 11.77 -9.16
C ASP A 183 -7.47 13.09 -9.85
N THR A 184 -7.82 13.01 -11.12
CA THR A 184 -8.22 14.18 -11.94
C THR A 184 -9.70 14.50 -11.85
N THR A 185 -10.50 13.72 -11.14
CA THR A 185 -11.93 13.98 -10.96
C THR A 185 -12.18 15.11 -9.96
N LEU A 186 -11.19 15.38 -9.09
CA LEU A 186 -11.20 16.45 -8.12
C LEU A 186 -10.58 17.70 -8.74
N MET A 187 -11.43 18.63 -9.20
CA MET A 187 -10.98 19.81 -9.94
C MET A 187 -10.24 20.83 -9.06
N PRO A 188 -9.25 21.56 -9.62
CA PRO A 188 -8.62 22.68 -8.96
C PRO A 188 -9.66 23.72 -8.50
N GLY A 189 -9.54 24.19 -7.26
CA GLY A 189 -10.49 25.14 -6.66
C GLY A 189 -11.63 24.47 -5.89
N SER A 190 -11.71 23.14 -5.85
CA SER A 190 -12.56 22.42 -4.92
C SER A 190 -12.09 22.68 -3.46
N GLN A 191 -12.94 22.37 -2.50
CA GLN A 191 -12.56 22.40 -1.07
C GLN A 191 -11.58 21.29 -0.66
N TYR A 192 -11.20 20.41 -1.60
CA TYR A 192 -10.28 19.31 -1.38
C TYR A 192 -8.86 19.83 -1.16
N GLN A 193 -8.11 19.10 -0.35
CA GLN A 193 -6.73 19.41 -0.02
C GLN A 193 -5.79 18.44 -0.75
N TRP A 194 -4.50 18.78 -0.77
CA TRP A 194 -3.48 18.02 -1.51
C TRP A 194 -3.53 16.49 -1.31
N GLY A 195 -3.72 15.98 -0.09
CA GLY A 195 -3.78 14.54 0.18
C GLY A 195 -5.02 13.84 -0.37
N ASP A 196 -6.10 14.57 -0.65
CA ASP A 196 -7.37 14.01 -1.13
C ASP A 196 -7.28 13.49 -2.56
N TRP A 197 -6.28 13.92 -3.30
CA TRP A 197 -6.06 13.57 -4.71
C TRP A 197 -5.12 12.37 -4.90
N HIS A 198 -4.64 11.81 -3.80
CA HIS A 198 -3.74 10.66 -3.83
C HIS A 198 -4.50 9.38 -4.09
N ARG A 199 -3.95 8.51 -4.95
CA ARG A 199 -4.51 7.20 -5.30
C ARG A 199 -3.41 6.13 -5.30
N ALA A 200 -2.83 5.85 -4.13
CA ALA A 200 -1.76 4.87 -4.02
C ALA A 200 -2.17 3.49 -4.53
N TYR A 201 -3.42 3.05 -4.29
CA TYR A 201 -3.94 1.78 -4.78
C TYR A 201 -3.90 1.68 -6.31
N TYR A 202 -4.15 2.79 -7.01
CA TYR A 202 -4.06 2.90 -8.46
C TYR A 202 -2.70 3.40 -8.96
N GLY A 203 -1.74 3.61 -8.06
CA GLY A 203 -0.36 3.90 -8.42
C GLY A 203 0.27 2.78 -9.26
N TYR A 204 1.27 3.11 -10.07
CA TYR A 204 1.91 2.14 -10.96
C TYR A 204 2.48 0.93 -10.22
N GLY A 205 3.02 1.12 -9.02
CA GLY A 205 3.60 0.04 -8.22
C GLY A 205 2.57 -1.02 -7.82
N PRO A 206 1.48 -0.67 -7.09
CA PRO A 206 0.42 -1.60 -6.75
C PRO A 206 -0.26 -2.24 -7.97
N GLN A 207 -0.44 -1.51 -9.08
CA GLN A 207 -0.98 -2.09 -10.31
C GLN A 207 -0.02 -3.11 -10.93
N THR A 208 1.28 -2.79 -11.03
CA THR A 208 2.31 -3.74 -11.50
C THR A 208 2.32 -5.01 -10.65
N ALA A 209 2.28 -4.87 -9.32
CA ALA A 209 2.27 -6.02 -8.42
C ALA A 209 1.03 -6.89 -8.64
N ARG A 210 -0.17 -6.30 -8.74
CA ARG A 210 -1.41 -7.05 -9.03
C ARG A 210 -1.34 -7.76 -10.38
N ASN A 211 -0.83 -7.11 -11.42
CA ASN A 211 -0.65 -7.72 -12.74
C ASN A 211 0.32 -8.92 -12.72
N LEU A 212 1.28 -8.92 -11.80
CA LEU A 212 2.23 -10.02 -11.59
C LEU A 212 1.75 -11.07 -10.56
N GLY A 213 0.56 -10.90 -9.97
CA GLY A 213 0.07 -11.78 -8.91
C GLY A 213 0.89 -11.70 -7.62
N SER A 214 1.50 -10.56 -7.34
CA SER A 214 2.40 -10.30 -6.20
C SER A 214 1.76 -9.35 -5.18
N ALA A 215 2.27 -9.37 -3.94
CA ALA A 215 2.04 -8.32 -2.98
C ALA A 215 2.93 -7.11 -3.31
N TRP A 216 2.59 -5.94 -2.76
CA TRP A 216 3.41 -4.72 -2.89
C TRP A 216 3.76 -4.11 -1.55
N SER A 217 4.85 -3.36 -1.54
CA SER A 217 5.26 -2.45 -0.47
C SER A 217 5.72 -1.15 -1.11
N LEU A 218 5.13 -0.02 -0.74
CA LEU A 218 5.60 1.29 -1.17
C LEU A 218 6.51 1.87 -0.09
N VAL A 219 7.73 2.22 -0.49
CA VAL A 219 8.72 2.96 0.31
C VAL A 219 8.91 4.30 -0.38
N SER A 220 7.96 5.19 -0.17
CA SER A 220 7.87 6.43 -0.94
C SER A 220 7.35 7.60 -0.13
N VAL A 221 7.82 8.79 -0.47
CA VAL A 221 7.41 10.07 0.14
C VAL A 221 7.44 11.15 -0.93
N SER A 222 6.41 11.98 -1.01
CA SER A 222 6.41 13.15 -1.89
C SER A 222 7.55 14.09 -1.58
N GLY A 223 8.26 14.54 -2.60
CA GLY A 223 9.39 15.46 -2.48
C GLY A 223 10.75 14.81 -2.20
N ILE A 224 10.80 13.53 -1.81
CA ILE A 224 12.07 12.88 -1.45
C ILE A 224 12.94 12.61 -2.68
N GLY A 225 14.25 12.81 -2.54
CA GLY A 225 15.27 12.47 -3.51
C GLY A 225 16.29 11.47 -2.96
N LEU A 226 17.28 11.18 -3.78
CA LEU A 226 18.41 10.33 -3.43
C LEU A 226 19.49 11.08 -2.66
N ILE A 227 19.93 12.22 -3.20
CA ILE A 227 20.95 13.11 -2.62
C ILE A 227 20.42 14.51 -2.32
N HIS A 228 19.34 14.91 -3.00
CA HIS A 228 18.67 16.17 -2.83
C HIS A 228 17.15 15.97 -2.88
N SER A 229 16.46 16.45 -1.87
CA SER A 229 14.99 16.43 -1.80
C SER A 229 14.42 17.81 -2.10
N CYS A 230 13.20 17.90 -2.66
CA CYS A 230 12.55 19.17 -2.90
C CYS A 230 11.72 19.65 -1.69
N CYS A 231 11.17 20.86 -1.82
CA CYS A 231 10.04 21.30 -1.02
C CYS A 231 10.36 21.40 0.49
N ASP A 232 11.53 21.92 0.81
CA ASP A 232 12.06 22.11 2.18
C ASP A 232 12.18 20.79 2.99
N MET A 233 12.31 19.67 2.29
CA MET A 233 12.53 18.39 2.95
C MET A 233 14.03 18.23 3.28
N GLU A 234 14.35 18.05 4.56
CA GLU A 234 15.72 17.93 5.07
C GLU A 234 16.31 16.52 4.91
N VAL A 235 15.46 15.50 4.69
CA VAL A 235 15.88 14.10 4.61
C VAL A 235 15.84 13.58 3.19
N THR A 236 16.72 12.63 2.88
CA THR A 236 16.77 11.89 1.62
C THR A 236 16.37 10.43 1.83
N MET A 237 16.03 9.73 0.76
CA MET A 237 15.58 8.33 0.84
C MET A 237 16.61 7.42 1.55
N PRO A 238 17.93 7.50 1.31
CA PRO A 238 18.90 6.69 2.06
C PRO A 238 18.87 6.87 3.57
N GLN A 239 18.49 8.07 4.07
CA GLN A 239 18.42 8.35 5.50
C GLN A 239 17.21 7.77 6.20
N VAL A 240 16.12 7.54 5.47
CA VAL A 240 14.82 7.11 6.04
C VAL A 240 14.40 5.73 5.57
N TYR A 241 15.10 5.14 4.61
CA TYR A 241 14.74 3.84 4.02
C TYR A 241 14.51 2.74 5.05
N ASP A 242 15.28 2.70 6.10
CA ASP A 242 15.21 1.69 7.17
C ASP A 242 14.27 2.09 8.35
N LYS A 243 13.30 2.98 8.12
CA LYS A 243 12.37 3.48 9.16
C LYS A 243 10.91 3.11 8.84
N TYR A 244 10.07 3.04 9.89
CA TYR A 244 8.62 2.90 9.72
C TYR A 244 7.99 4.16 9.12
N VAL A 245 8.38 5.33 9.68
CA VAL A 245 7.93 6.63 9.20
C VAL A 245 9.03 7.22 8.33
N LEU A 246 8.79 7.29 7.04
CA LEU A 246 9.79 7.64 6.02
C LEU A 246 10.15 9.13 5.95
N ARG A 247 9.78 9.95 6.94
CA ARG A 247 10.06 11.41 6.95
C ARG A 247 10.97 11.86 8.07
N TYR A 248 11.08 11.11 9.15
CA TYR A 248 11.80 11.52 10.35
C TYR A 248 12.71 10.38 10.82
N ASN A 249 13.77 10.75 11.55
CA ASN A 249 14.66 9.77 12.17
C ASN A 249 13.95 9.11 13.34
N GLN A 250 13.15 8.09 13.07
CA GLN A 250 12.34 7.39 14.04
C GLN A 250 12.67 5.90 14.10
N LYS A 251 11.83 5.14 14.79
CA LYS A 251 11.95 3.72 15.06
C LYS A 251 12.39 2.93 13.82
N PRO A 252 13.49 2.19 13.90
CA PRO A 252 13.95 1.36 12.80
C PRO A 252 12.91 0.30 12.42
N TYR A 253 12.68 0.14 11.13
CA TYR A 253 11.94 -0.98 10.58
C TYR A 253 12.82 -2.24 10.64
N LYS A 254 12.26 -3.37 11.05
CA LYS A 254 13.04 -4.61 11.24
C LYS A 254 12.39 -5.84 10.63
N ASP A 255 11.15 -5.74 10.18
CA ASP A 255 10.41 -6.90 9.69
C ASP A 255 10.79 -7.17 8.24
N ALA A 256 11.28 -8.37 7.95
CA ALA A 256 11.51 -8.82 6.58
C ALA A 256 10.17 -9.05 5.88
N LEU A 257 9.97 -8.41 4.72
CA LEU A 257 8.74 -8.54 3.93
C LEU A 257 8.75 -9.74 2.98
N GLY A 258 9.82 -10.55 2.96
CA GLY A 258 9.99 -11.56 1.93
C GLY A 258 10.01 -10.93 0.53
N THR A 259 10.77 -9.86 0.39
CA THR A 259 10.89 -9.07 -0.85
C THR A 259 11.89 -9.73 -1.77
N TYR A 260 11.49 -9.94 -3.01
CA TYR A 260 12.34 -10.54 -4.05
C TYR A 260 12.62 -9.58 -5.22
N LEU A 261 11.75 -8.60 -5.43
CA LEU A 261 11.88 -7.63 -6.51
C LEU A 261 11.90 -6.22 -5.93
N PHE A 262 12.87 -5.41 -6.33
CA PHE A 262 13.04 -4.03 -5.92
C PHE A 262 12.95 -3.12 -7.14
N CYS A 263 11.96 -2.24 -7.18
CA CYS A 263 11.81 -1.21 -8.21
C CYS A 263 12.20 0.15 -7.63
N ILE A 264 13.31 0.72 -8.07
CA ILE A 264 13.83 1.99 -7.55
C ILE A 264 13.63 3.09 -8.60
N CYS A 265 12.82 4.09 -8.24
CA CYS A 265 12.46 5.24 -9.08
C CYS A 265 12.78 6.54 -8.35
N LEU A 266 14.07 6.91 -8.29
CA LEU A 266 14.59 8.13 -7.67
C LEU A 266 15.32 9.00 -8.70
N GLY A 267 15.54 10.27 -8.36
CA GLY A 267 16.22 11.23 -9.22
C GLY A 267 15.30 12.31 -9.81
N GLN A 268 13.96 12.23 -9.61
CA GLN A 268 13.03 13.29 -10.04
C GLN A 268 13.24 14.57 -9.24
N ASN A 269 13.24 14.47 -7.92
CA ASN A 269 13.38 15.62 -7.02
C ASN A 269 14.83 16.08 -6.87
N ASP A 270 15.77 15.21 -7.17
CA ASP A 270 17.19 15.56 -7.24
C ASP A 270 17.46 16.53 -8.39
N GLY A 271 16.76 16.40 -9.51
CA GLY A 271 17.07 17.10 -10.74
C GLY A 271 18.41 16.61 -11.34
N ILE A 272 18.99 17.43 -12.23
CA ILE A 272 20.30 17.15 -12.81
C ILE A 272 21.38 17.55 -11.79
N GLN A 273 22.18 16.58 -11.33
CA GLN A 273 23.22 16.71 -10.33
C GLN A 273 24.61 16.43 -10.91
N ASP A 274 25.66 16.57 -10.08
CA ASP A 274 26.95 16.01 -10.44
C ASP A 274 26.85 14.52 -10.69
N SER A 275 27.28 14.08 -11.87
CA SER A 275 27.09 12.69 -12.33
C SER A 275 27.82 11.67 -11.46
N THR A 276 29.02 12.00 -10.97
CA THR A 276 29.80 11.10 -10.12
C THR A 276 29.14 10.95 -8.76
N ALA A 277 28.81 12.07 -8.11
CA ALA A 277 28.16 12.07 -6.80
C ALA A 277 26.81 11.34 -6.82
N PHE A 278 26.01 11.56 -7.87
CA PHE A 278 24.72 10.87 -8.02
C PHE A 278 24.88 9.36 -8.22
N CYS A 279 25.80 8.94 -9.11
CA CYS A 279 26.05 7.53 -9.35
C CYS A 279 26.61 6.82 -8.11
N ASP A 280 27.53 7.45 -7.38
CA ASP A 280 28.08 6.87 -6.15
C ASP A 280 27.02 6.69 -5.09
N ALA A 281 26.21 7.70 -4.83
CA ALA A 281 25.12 7.64 -3.88
C ALA A 281 24.06 6.60 -4.27
N TYR A 282 23.75 6.47 -5.57
CA TYR A 282 22.77 5.49 -6.04
C TYR A 282 23.29 4.05 -5.88
N VAL A 283 24.55 3.80 -6.23
CA VAL A 283 25.19 2.48 -6.05
C VAL A 283 25.18 2.09 -4.57
N ASP A 284 25.57 3.02 -3.68
CA ASP A 284 25.59 2.76 -2.24
C ASP A 284 24.16 2.55 -1.68
N PHE A 285 23.17 3.27 -2.21
CA PHE A 285 21.80 3.08 -1.81
C PHE A 285 21.25 1.72 -2.26
N VAL A 286 21.53 1.26 -3.49
CA VAL A 286 21.13 -0.09 -3.96
C VAL A 286 21.77 -1.15 -3.07
N LYS A 287 23.04 -1.02 -2.72
CA LYS A 287 23.71 -1.94 -1.77
C LYS A 287 22.99 -1.94 -0.43
N LYS A 288 22.66 -0.76 0.13
CA LYS A 288 21.91 -0.65 1.38
C LYS A 288 20.54 -1.35 1.30
N VAL A 289 19.81 -1.20 0.19
CA VAL A 289 18.50 -1.86 -0.03
C VAL A 289 18.66 -3.38 -0.02
N VAL A 290 19.63 -3.90 -0.77
CA VAL A 290 19.89 -5.35 -0.86
C VAL A 290 20.33 -5.89 0.49
N ASP A 291 21.32 -5.28 1.14
CA ASP A 291 21.83 -5.73 2.44
C ASP A 291 20.75 -5.72 3.52
N PHE A 292 19.90 -4.71 3.53
CA PHE A 292 18.81 -4.59 4.49
C PHE A 292 17.79 -5.72 4.37
N ASN A 293 17.45 -6.14 3.15
CA ASN A 293 16.43 -7.15 2.90
C ASN A 293 16.98 -8.58 2.87
N MET A 294 18.28 -8.75 2.54
CA MET A 294 18.93 -10.07 2.41
C MET A 294 19.67 -10.50 3.68
N ASN A 295 19.46 -9.87 4.80
CA ASN A 295 20.23 -9.99 6.06
C ASN A 295 20.27 -11.44 6.59
N GLY A 296 21.11 -12.29 5.96
CA GLY A 296 21.37 -13.68 6.34
C GLY A 296 20.48 -14.73 5.67
N ASP A 297 19.43 -14.36 4.98
CA ASP A 297 18.59 -15.30 4.24
C ASP A 297 19.17 -15.55 2.83
N MET A 298 19.37 -16.80 2.48
CA MET A 298 19.78 -17.21 1.13
C MET A 298 18.60 -17.09 0.14
N VAL A 299 18.07 -15.88 -0.03
CA VAL A 299 17.12 -15.61 -1.12
C VAL A 299 17.89 -15.69 -2.43
N THR A 300 17.71 -16.77 -3.16
CA THR A 300 18.50 -17.04 -4.37
C THR A 300 17.97 -16.34 -5.61
N ASN A 301 16.75 -15.81 -5.59
CA ASN A 301 16.09 -15.26 -6.78
C ASN A 301 15.52 -13.85 -6.53
N TRP A 302 16.41 -12.86 -6.39
CA TRP A 302 16.03 -11.45 -6.25
C TRP A 302 16.54 -10.61 -7.41
N HIS A 303 15.84 -9.54 -7.76
CA HIS A 303 16.22 -8.60 -8.82
C HIS A 303 15.98 -7.16 -8.41
N VAL A 304 16.81 -6.26 -8.90
CA VAL A 304 16.67 -4.80 -8.77
C VAL A 304 16.40 -4.18 -10.14
N PHE A 305 15.35 -3.39 -10.24
CA PHE A 305 14.95 -2.65 -11.42
C PHE A 305 15.17 -1.15 -11.17
N LEU A 306 16.09 -0.54 -11.91
CA LEU A 306 16.43 0.87 -11.88
C LEU A 306 15.55 1.59 -12.91
N LEU A 307 14.66 2.46 -12.45
CA LEU A 307 13.64 3.08 -13.30
C LEU A 307 13.93 4.56 -13.52
N THR A 308 13.82 5.05 -14.77
CA THR A 308 13.72 6.50 -15.01
C THR A 308 12.44 7.03 -14.38
N SER A 309 12.41 8.33 -14.03
CA SER A 309 11.16 8.95 -13.57
C SER A 309 10.12 9.00 -14.69
N PRO A 310 8.89 8.52 -14.45
CA PRO A 310 7.82 8.59 -15.43
C PRO A 310 7.37 10.00 -15.78
N MET A 311 7.65 11.03 -14.97
CA MET A 311 7.27 12.41 -15.22
C MET A 311 8.45 13.33 -15.60
N ALA A 312 9.65 12.77 -15.78
CA ALA A 312 10.82 13.56 -16.12
C ALA A 312 10.63 14.26 -17.47
N ASP A 313 10.97 15.54 -17.53
CA ASP A 313 11.12 16.27 -18.81
C ASP A 313 12.29 15.72 -19.63
N GLU A 314 12.38 16.15 -20.89
CA GLU A 314 13.38 15.59 -21.81
C GLU A 314 14.82 15.72 -21.30
N PRO A 315 15.29 16.88 -20.78
CA PRO A 315 16.65 17.01 -20.29
C PRO A 315 16.95 16.06 -19.10
N LEU A 316 16.05 15.99 -18.13
CA LEU A 316 16.19 15.14 -16.96
C LEU A 316 16.12 13.65 -17.34
N ARG A 317 15.21 13.28 -18.24
CA ARG A 317 15.06 11.91 -18.72
C ARG A 317 16.32 11.41 -19.42
N GLU A 318 16.91 12.20 -20.33
CA GLU A 318 18.13 11.83 -21.03
C GLU A 318 19.35 11.76 -20.08
N TRP A 319 19.39 12.64 -19.10
CA TRP A 319 20.41 12.55 -18.05
C TRP A 319 20.24 11.27 -17.20
N GLN A 320 19.01 10.97 -16.75
CA GLN A 320 18.72 9.75 -15.99
C GLN A 320 19.07 8.48 -16.75
N LYS A 321 18.79 8.40 -18.05
CA LYS A 321 19.18 7.25 -18.90
C LYS A 321 20.69 6.99 -18.87
N LYS A 322 21.50 8.06 -18.93
CA LYS A 322 22.96 7.95 -18.86
C LYS A 322 23.39 7.49 -17.47
N MET A 323 22.85 8.10 -16.40
CA MET A 323 23.19 7.74 -15.02
C MET A 323 22.81 6.31 -14.69
N LEU A 324 21.57 5.89 -14.97
CA LEU A 324 21.12 4.53 -14.69
C LEU A 324 21.89 3.48 -15.50
N SER A 325 22.36 3.81 -16.71
CA SER A 325 23.21 2.89 -17.48
C SER A 325 24.58 2.71 -16.82
N ALA A 326 25.19 3.79 -16.31
CA ALA A 326 26.46 3.71 -15.60
C ALA A 326 26.32 2.98 -14.24
N ILE A 327 25.23 3.24 -13.52
CA ILE A 327 24.90 2.58 -12.25
C ILE A 327 24.70 1.09 -12.45
N GLU A 328 23.88 0.68 -13.43
CA GLU A 328 23.67 -0.71 -13.77
C GLU A 328 24.99 -1.43 -14.05
N GLN A 329 25.84 -0.85 -14.92
CA GLN A 329 27.15 -1.44 -15.25
C GLN A 329 27.99 -1.68 -14.00
N ARG A 330 28.09 -0.70 -13.10
CA ARG A 330 28.86 -0.81 -11.85
C ARG A 330 28.28 -1.88 -10.90
N LEU A 331 26.98 -2.00 -10.81
CA LEU A 331 26.31 -2.99 -9.95
C LEU A 331 26.37 -4.41 -10.54
N GLN A 332 26.37 -4.54 -11.86
CA GLN A 332 26.53 -5.82 -12.54
C GLN A 332 27.90 -6.43 -12.36
N GLU A 333 28.94 -5.66 -12.06
CA GLU A 333 30.26 -6.17 -11.66
C GLU A 333 30.19 -7.06 -10.40
N VAL A 334 29.19 -6.80 -9.53
CA VAL A 334 29.00 -7.53 -8.27
C VAL A 334 27.87 -8.56 -8.39
N TRP A 335 26.74 -8.18 -9.01
CA TRP A 335 25.50 -8.96 -8.99
C TRP A 335 25.00 -9.43 -10.36
N HIS A 336 25.85 -9.29 -11.37
CA HIS A 336 25.67 -9.85 -12.73
C HIS A 336 24.26 -9.58 -13.30
N ASP A 337 23.48 -10.62 -13.52
CA ASP A 337 22.17 -10.61 -14.16
C ASP A 337 20.99 -10.23 -13.24
N ARG A 338 21.27 -9.74 -12.02
CA ARG A 338 20.23 -9.33 -11.05
C ARG A 338 19.84 -7.86 -11.13
N ILE A 339 20.63 -7.05 -11.83
CA ILE A 339 20.41 -5.60 -11.94
C ILE A 339 19.94 -5.26 -13.33
N HIS A 340 18.82 -4.59 -13.42
CA HIS A 340 18.16 -4.23 -14.67
C HIS A 340 17.78 -2.76 -14.67
N LYS A 341 17.96 -2.06 -15.79
CA LYS A 341 17.44 -0.72 -15.98
C LYS A 341 16.24 -0.74 -16.91
N TYR A 342 15.31 0.15 -16.65
CA TYR A 342 14.16 0.39 -17.51
C TYR A 342 13.96 1.88 -17.75
N PHE A 343 13.77 2.24 -19.00
CA PHE A 343 13.50 3.60 -19.43
C PHE A 343 12.06 3.68 -19.93
N PHE A 344 11.21 4.37 -19.20
CA PHE A 344 9.84 4.56 -19.62
C PHE A 344 9.76 5.27 -20.97
N SER A 345 8.73 4.91 -21.77
CA SER A 345 8.63 5.31 -23.18
C SER A 345 8.44 6.81 -23.40
N ARG A 346 7.81 7.50 -22.44
CA ARG A 346 7.51 8.93 -22.47
C ARG A 346 7.42 9.53 -21.05
N SER A 347 7.13 10.82 -20.98
CA SER A 347 6.70 11.49 -19.76
C SER A 347 5.17 11.47 -19.64
N TRP A 348 4.66 11.25 -18.40
CA TRP A 348 3.24 11.27 -18.06
C TRP A 348 2.99 12.35 -17.01
N ASN A 349 2.04 13.25 -17.25
CA ASN A 349 1.87 14.45 -16.45
C ASN A 349 0.44 15.03 -16.49
N SER A 350 -0.58 14.20 -16.71
CA SER A 350 -1.96 14.67 -16.85
C SER A 350 -2.75 14.71 -15.54
N GLY A 351 -2.17 14.28 -14.42
CA GLY A 351 -2.71 14.42 -13.07
C GLY A 351 -2.47 15.80 -12.46
N GLY A 352 -2.73 15.94 -11.18
CA GLY A 352 -2.51 17.19 -10.44
C GLY A 352 -1.02 17.54 -10.35
N ALA A 353 -0.70 18.84 -10.36
CA ALA A 353 0.68 19.37 -10.33
C ALA A 353 1.65 18.65 -11.28
N SER A 354 1.17 18.26 -12.45
CA SER A 354 1.93 17.52 -13.46
C SER A 354 2.39 16.12 -13.02
N HIS A 355 1.73 15.50 -12.05
CA HIS A 355 1.91 14.07 -11.76
C HIS A 355 1.16 13.21 -12.78
N PRO A 356 1.46 11.91 -12.89
CA PRO A 356 0.65 10.99 -13.70
C PRO A 356 -0.77 10.85 -13.15
N SER A 357 -1.78 10.83 -14.03
CA SER A 357 -3.16 10.49 -13.67
C SER A 357 -3.32 9.00 -13.36
N VAL A 358 -4.49 8.59 -12.85
CA VAL A 358 -4.82 7.17 -12.62
C VAL A 358 -4.66 6.36 -13.90
N GLU A 359 -5.15 6.86 -15.03
CA GLU A 359 -5.06 6.21 -16.34
C GLU A 359 -3.61 6.14 -16.83
N GLU A 360 -2.82 7.16 -16.54
CA GLU A 360 -1.40 7.16 -16.87
C GLU A 360 -0.61 6.19 -15.98
N HIS A 361 -0.96 6.09 -14.71
CA HIS A 361 -0.39 5.07 -13.83
C HIS A 361 -0.66 3.64 -14.33
N GLU A 362 -1.82 3.37 -14.91
CA GLU A 362 -2.11 2.09 -15.55
C GLU A 362 -1.17 1.82 -16.74
N GLN A 363 -0.93 2.82 -17.58
CA GLN A 363 -0.01 2.69 -18.73
C GLN A 363 1.43 2.43 -18.27
N ILE A 364 1.91 3.18 -17.25
CA ILE A 364 3.22 2.99 -16.63
C ILE A 364 3.33 1.56 -16.05
N ALA A 365 2.30 1.10 -15.36
CA ALA A 365 2.26 -0.25 -14.79
C ALA A 365 2.31 -1.33 -15.86
N ASN A 366 1.60 -1.15 -16.98
CA ASN A 366 1.61 -2.11 -18.09
C ASN A 366 2.99 -2.21 -18.74
N GLU A 367 3.67 -1.08 -18.96
CA GLU A 367 5.05 -1.09 -19.49
C GLU A 367 5.99 -1.83 -18.53
N LEU A 368 5.95 -1.50 -17.23
CA LEU A 368 6.81 -2.10 -16.22
C LEU A 368 6.53 -3.59 -16.03
N THR A 369 5.25 -3.99 -16.03
CA THR A 369 4.82 -5.39 -15.96
C THR A 369 5.43 -6.21 -17.09
N ASN A 370 5.30 -5.74 -18.33
CA ASN A 370 5.83 -6.41 -19.51
C ASN A 370 7.35 -6.57 -19.42
N PHE A 371 8.05 -5.54 -18.98
CA PHE A 371 9.49 -5.58 -18.81
C PHE A 371 9.91 -6.59 -17.74
N ILE A 372 9.33 -6.56 -16.54
CA ILE A 372 9.64 -7.50 -15.46
C ILE A 372 9.38 -8.93 -15.91
N GLN A 373 8.23 -9.20 -16.56
CA GLN A 373 7.93 -10.52 -17.08
C GLN A 373 8.95 -11.01 -18.10
N SER A 374 9.50 -10.13 -18.92
CA SER A 374 10.53 -10.48 -19.90
C SER A 374 11.85 -10.92 -19.27
N ILE A 375 12.13 -10.45 -18.05
CA ILE A 375 13.30 -10.84 -17.26
C ILE A 375 13.04 -12.15 -16.51
N LEU A 376 11.90 -12.26 -15.82
CA LEU A 376 11.59 -13.40 -14.95
C LEU A 376 11.26 -14.71 -15.71
N LYS A 377 10.95 -14.63 -17.00
CA LYS A 377 10.70 -15.80 -17.86
C LYS A 377 11.98 -16.40 -18.47
N LYS A 378 13.12 -15.77 -18.28
CA LYS A 378 14.44 -16.26 -18.73
C LYS A 378 15.04 -17.18 -17.68
#